data_d2efcd0cc31c544918ced70498dbd8c3
#
_entry.id   d2efcd0cc31c544918ced70498dbd8c3
#
_cell.length_a   1.000
_cell.length_b   1.000
_cell.length_c   1.000
_cell.angle_alpha   90.00
_cell.angle_beta   90.00
_cell.angle_gamma   90.00
#
_symmetry.space_group_name_H-M   'P 1'
#
loop_
_entity.id
_entity.type
_entity.pdbx_description
1 polymer ?
#
loop_
_entity_poly.entity_id
_entity_poly.type
_entity_poly.pdbx_seq_one_letter_code
_entity_poly.pdbx_strand_id
1 'polypeptide(L)'
;MAKAPDPKKVAAALAAEEAARVAAEVRQARERMVMWVFIDGERRVLRQVDTTARQVRQLRDECGMSMNELWVPLLGMSDCPLDVIVAAWWLAGLQAGVEGETYDGLLDRSFADAPWLHYPTEEEVATDGVGDDSPPA
;
A
#
# COMPACT_ATOMS: atom_id res chain seq x y z
N MET A 1 5.98 -16.44 -52.73
CA MET A 1 6.82 -15.51 -51.96
C MET A 1 6.05 -14.95 -50.78
N ALA A 2 6.53 -15.18 -49.62
CA ALA A 2 5.94 -14.57 -48.43
C ALA A 2 6.20 -13.06 -48.46
N LYS A 3 5.15 -12.29 -48.30
CA LYS A 3 5.23 -10.84 -48.26
C LYS A 3 5.83 -10.43 -46.92
N ALA A 4 6.86 -9.60 -46.91
CA ALA A 4 7.44 -9.08 -45.68
C ALA A 4 6.37 -8.30 -44.92
N PRO A 5 6.31 -8.40 -43.56
CA PRO A 5 5.36 -7.64 -42.79
C PRO A 5 5.61 -6.14 -42.92
N ASP A 6 4.54 -5.37 -42.94
CA ASP A 6 4.62 -3.92 -43.02
C ASP A 6 5.34 -3.36 -41.78
N PRO A 7 6.44 -2.62 -41.95
CA PRO A 7 7.19 -2.09 -40.81
C PRO A 7 6.34 -1.20 -39.87
N LYS A 8 5.37 -0.49 -40.42
CA LYS A 8 4.46 0.36 -39.61
C LYS A 8 3.54 -0.47 -38.77
N LYS A 9 3.04 -1.61 -39.28
CA LYS A 9 2.19 -2.52 -38.51
C LYS A 9 2.98 -3.23 -37.42
N VAL A 10 4.21 -3.61 -37.70
CA VAL A 10 5.10 -4.24 -36.74
C VAL A 10 5.43 -3.26 -35.60
N ALA A 11 5.77 -2.02 -35.95
CA ALA A 11 6.07 -0.98 -34.98
C ALA A 11 4.84 -0.67 -34.09
N ALA A 12 3.64 -0.60 -34.69
CA ALA A 12 2.40 -0.37 -33.92
C ALA A 12 2.09 -1.53 -33.00
N ALA A 13 2.30 -2.76 -33.42
CA ALA A 13 2.09 -3.94 -32.58
C ALA A 13 3.05 -3.99 -31.41
N LEU A 14 4.33 -3.67 -31.65
CA LEU A 14 5.34 -3.62 -30.58
C LEU A 14 5.04 -2.51 -29.58
N ALA A 15 4.62 -1.34 -30.06
CA ALA A 15 4.23 -0.23 -29.18
C ALA A 15 3.00 -0.59 -28.34
N ALA A 16 2.02 -1.29 -28.90
CA ALA A 16 0.84 -1.74 -28.19
C ALA A 16 1.18 -2.78 -27.13
N GLU A 17 2.07 -3.73 -27.45
CA GLU A 17 2.55 -4.73 -26.48
C GLU A 17 3.31 -4.07 -25.35
N GLU A 18 4.17 -3.12 -25.65
CA GLU A 18 4.92 -2.40 -24.62
C GLU A 18 4.01 -1.59 -23.72
N ALA A 19 3.03 -0.88 -24.29
CA ALA A 19 2.05 -0.13 -23.51
C ALA A 19 1.23 -1.04 -22.61
N ALA A 20 0.81 -2.20 -23.10
CA ALA A 20 0.07 -3.18 -22.30
C ALA A 20 0.93 -3.75 -21.17
N ARG A 21 2.21 -4.01 -21.42
CA ARG A 21 3.14 -4.49 -20.40
C ARG A 21 3.36 -3.44 -19.33
N VAL A 22 3.59 -2.19 -19.72
CA VAL A 22 3.78 -1.08 -18.77
C VAL A 22 2.52 -0.88 -17.93
N ALA A 23 1.33 -0.93 -18.52
CA ALA A 23 0.07 -0.83 -17.79
C ALA A 23 -0.09 -1.97 -16.79
N ALA A 24 0.27 -3.20 -17.17
CA ALA A 24 0.23 -4.34 -16.28
C ALA A 24 1.23 -4.21 -15.13
N GLU A 25 2.44 -3.73 -15.41
CA GLU A 25 3.45 -3.49 -14.38
C GLU A 25 3.00 -2.42 -13.39
N VAL A 26 2.41 -1.33 -13.87
CA VAL A 26 1.87 -0.27 -13.01
C VAL A 26 0.75 -0.80 -12.13
N ARG A 27 -0.14 -1.61 -12.69
CA ARG A 27 -1.24 -2.22 -11.94
C ARG A 27 -0.70 -3.17 -10.87
N GLN A 28 0.25 -4.03 -11.23
CA GLN A 28 0.88 -4.94 -10.29
C GLN A 28 1.61 -4.20 -9.18
N ALA A 29 2.30 -3.10 -9.52
CA ALA A 29 2.97 -2.27 -8.53
C ALA A 29 1.97 -1.68 -7.54
N ARG A 30 0.80 -1.21 -8.02
CA ARG A 30 -0.26 -0.70 -7.15
C ARG A 30 -0.83 -1.79 -6.25
N GLU A 31 -1.06 -2.98 -6.79
CA GLU A 31 -1.53 -4.13 -6.02
C GLU A 31 -0.51 -4.56 -4.96
N ARG A 32 0.78 -4.35 -5.25
CA ARG A 32 1.88 -4.66 -4.32
C ARG A 32 2.14 -3.56 -3.31
N MET A 33 1.56 -2.39 -3.45
CA MET A 33 1.70 -1.33 -2.45
C MET A 33 0.82 -1.64 -1.24
N VAL A 34 1.23 -2.70 -0.55
CA VAL A 34 0.65 -3.19 0.68
C VAL A 34 1.75 -3.13 1.74
N MET A 35 1.44 -2.55 2.86
CA MET A 35 2.38 -2.48 3.99
C MET A 35 1.71 -3.05 5.23
N TRP A 36 2.42 -3.92 5.91
CA TRP A 36 1.98 -4.40 7.21
C TRP A 36 2.60 -3.54 8.30
N VAL A 37 1.76 -3.00 9.14
CA VAL A 37 2.16 -2.13 10.24
C VAL A 37 1.91 -2.86 11.54
N PHE A 38 2.94 -2.92 12.40
CA PHE A 38 2.86 -3.61 13.68
C PHE A 38 3.03 -2.63 14.83
N ILE A 39 2.10 -2.65 15.74
CA ILE A 39 2.18 -1.91 17.01
C ILE A 39 1.79 -2.86 18.14
N ASP A 40 2.71 -3.04 19.09
CA ASP A 40 2.50 -3.87 20.29
C ASP A 40 1.94 -5.27 20.00
N GLY A 41 2.46 -5.91 18.95
CA GLY A 41 2.04 -7.25 18.55
C GLY A 41 0.79 -7.32 17.69
N GLU A 42 0.10 -6.22 17.49
CA GLU A 42 -1.05 -6.14 16.60
C GLU A 42 -0.60 -5.76 15.19
N ARG A 43 -1.26 -6.31 14.20
CA ARG A 43 -0.99 -6.03 12.79
C ARG A 43 -2.17 -5.33 12.15
N ARG A 44 -1.87 -4.29 11.38
CA ARG A 44 -2.83 -3.71 10.44
C ARG A 44 -2.24 -3.73 9.05
N VAL A 45 -3.09 -3.90 8.06
CA VAL A 45 -2.69 -3.95 6.66
C VAL A 45 -3.13 -2.66 5.98
N LEU A 46 -2.16 -1.91 5.44
CA LEU A 46 -2.43 -0.72 4.66
C LEU A 46 -2.33 -1.06 3.19
N ARG A 47 -3.41 -0.84 2.43
CA ARG A 47 -3.47 -1.12 1.00
C ARG A 47 -3.68 0.18 0.23
N GLN A 48 -2.77 0.52 -0.66
CA GLN A 48 -2.93 1.72 -1.46
C GLN A 48 -4.15 1.61 -2.39
N VAL A 49 -4.38 0.45 -2.97
CA VAL A 49 -5.49 0.21 -3.89
C VAL A 49 -6.86 0.44 -3.23
N ASP A 50 -6.96 0.21 -1.93
CA ASP A 50 -8.19 0.38 -1.16
C ASP A 50 -8.36 1.80 -0.60
N THR A 51 -7.41 2.68 -0.86
CA THR A 51 -7.46 4.05 -0.35
C THR A 51 -8.39 4.89 -1.22
N THR A 52 -9.47 5.39 -0.63
CA THR A 52 -10.44 6.23 -1.33
C THR A 52 -9.99 7.69 -1.32
N ALA A 53 -10.56 8.50 -2.22
CA ALA A 53 -10.32 9.94 -2.25
C ALA A 53 -10.70 10.60 -0.91
N ARG A 54 -11.76 10.11 -0.26
CA ARG A 54 -12.15 10.59 1.07
C ARG A 54 -11.07 10.32 2.10
N GLN A 55 -10.46 9.14 2.08
CA GLN A 55 -9.38 8.77 2.99
C GLN A 55 -8.12 9.60 2.74
N VAL A 56 -7.81 9.89 1.48
CA VAL A 56 -6.71 10.79 1.12
C VAL A 56 -6.93 12.18 1.72
N ARG A 57 -8.15 12.67 1.63
CA ARG A 57 -8.52 13.96 2.22
C ARG A 57 -8.43 13.92 3.75
N GLN A 58 -8.93 12.86 4.36
CA GLN A 58 -8.83 12.69 5.81
C GLN A 58 -7.38 12.59 6.28
N LEU A 59 -6.53 11.92 5.52
CA LEU A 59 -5.09 11.85 5.81
C LEU A 59 -4.47 13.24 5.83
N ARG A 60 -4.80 14.07 4.85
CA ARG A 60 -4.31 15.45 4.80
C ARG A 60 -4.84 16.28 5.97
N ASP A 61 -6.13 16.18 6.25
CA ASP A 61 -6.79 16.98 7.29
C ASP A 61 -6.36 16.58 8.69
N GLU A 62 -6.22 15.29 8.96
CA GLU A 62 -5.86 14.80 10.29
C GLU A 62 -4.36 14.63 10.51
N CYS A 63 -3.66 14.10 9.53
CA CYS A 63 -2.23 13.79 9.68
C CYS A 63 -1.34 14.85 9.06
N GLY A 64 -1.89 15.75 8.25
CA GLY A 64 -1.11 16.76 7.56
C GLY A 64 -0.20 16.21 6.48
N MET A 65 -0.50 15.04 5.96
CA MET A 65 0.33 14.33 4.97
C MET A 65 -0.43 14.09 3.68
N SER A 66 0.29 14.17 2.55
CA SER A 66 -0.20 13.66 1.28
C SER A 66 0.08 12.15 1.19
N MET A 67 -0.51 11.49 0.20
CA MET A 67 -0.24 10.07 -0.04
C MET A 67 1.24 9.81 -0.33
N ASN A 68 1.90 10.69 -1.08
CA ASN A 68 3.33 10.56 -1.35
C ASN A 68 4.17 10.75 -0.09
N GLU A 69 3.81 11.71 0.74
CA GLU A 69 4.50 11.94 2.03
C GLU A 69 4.36 10.74 2.97
N LEU A 70 3.27 9.99 2.84
CA LEU A 70 3.07 8.75 3.59
C LEU A 70 3.84 7.59 2.97
N TRP A 71 3.62 7.30 1.68
CA TRP A 71 4.12 6.08 1.04
C TRP A 71 5.62 6.08 0.75
N VAL A 72 6.21 7.22 0.40
CA VAL A 72 7.65 7.28 0.10
C VAL A 72 8.49 6.86 1.31
N PRO A 73 8.27 7.40 2.52
CA PRO A 73 8.99 6.93 3.70
C PRO A 73 8.65 5.49 4.07
N LEU A 74 7.39 5.05 3.91
CA LEU A 74 7.00 3.67 4.22
C LEU A 74 7.78 2.67 3.37
N LEU A 75 7.97 2.95 2.10
CA LEU A 75 8.74 2.08 1.21
C LEU A 75 10.23 2.08 1.55
N GLY A 76 10.72 3.12 2.20
CA GLY A 76 12.09 3.19 2.71
C GLY A 76 12.33 2.40 3.98
N MET A 77 11.29 1.99 4.67
CA MET A 77 11.25 1.12 5.87
C MET A 77 12.20 1.51 7.01
N SER A 78 13.50 1.29 6.84
CA SER A 78 14.49 1.50 7.90
C SER A 78 14.65 2.96 8.31
N ASP A 79 14.33 3.89 7.43
CA ASP A 79 14.44 5.32 7.68
C ASP A 79 13.07 5.99 7.86
N CYS A 80 12.02 5.18 8.04
CA CYS A 80 10.67 5.70 8.15
C CYS A 80 10.48 6.39 9.51
N PRO A 81 10.10 7.69 9.54
CA PRO A 81 9.82 8.39 10.79
C PRO A 81 8.63 7.75 11.53
N LEU A 82 8.67 7.81 12.84
CA LEU A 82 7.64 7.20 13.70
C LEU A 82 6.25 7.80 13.44
N ASP A 83 6.16 9.10 13.21
CA ASP A 83 4.90 9.76 12.92
C ASP A 83 4.26 9.25 11.63
N VAL A 84 5.08 8.91 10.63
CA VAL A 84 4.60 8.30 9.39
C VAL A 84 4.07 6.89 9.63
N ILE A 85 4.75 6.09 10.47
CA ILE A 85 4.27 4.75 10.84
C ILE A 85 2.93 4.84 11.56
N VAL A 86 2.78 5.80 12.47
CA VAL A 86 1.53 6.04 13.18
C VAL A 86 0.41 6.46 12.22
N ALA A 87 0.72 7.33 11.24
CA ALA A 87 -0.24 7.72 10.21
C ALA A 87 -0.68 6.53 9.35
N ALA A 88 0.25 5.65 9.01
CA ALA A 88 -0.05 4.42 8.28
C ALA A 88 -0.96 3.49 9.09
N TRP A 89 -0.72 3.33 10.37
CA TRP A 89 -1.56 2.58 11.29
C TRP A 89 -2.98 3.16 11.34
N TRP A 90 -3.09 4.47 11.47
CA TRP A 90 -4.37 5.15 11.50
C TRP A 90 -5.15 4.95 10.18
N LEU A 91 -4.49 5.13 9.03
CA LEU A 91 -5.14 4.94 7.73
C LEU A 91 -5.57 3.49 7.52
N ALA A 92 -4.72 2.54 7.90
CA ALA A 92 -5.06 1.11 7.85
C ALA A 92 -6.28 0.81 8.74
N GLY A 93 -6.38 1.48 9.88
CA GLY A 93 -7.55 1.39 10.75
C GLY A 93 -8.82 1.88 10.08
N LEU A 94 -8.76 2.99 9.36
CA LEU A 94 -9.90 3.48 8.57
C LEU A 94 -10.34 2.45 7.53
N GLN A 95 -9.39 1.84 6.84
CA GLN A 95 -9.68 0.81 5.84
C GLN A 95 -10.30 -0.45 6.46
N ALA A 96 -9.93 -0.75 7.69
CA ALA A 96 -10.48 -1.89 8.45
C ALA A 96 -11.79 -1.57 9.16
N GLY A 97 -12.27 -0.33 9.10
CA GLY A 97 -13.52 0.06 9.74
C GLY A 97 -13.39 0.45 11.21
N VAL A 98 -12.18 0.73 11.68
CA VAL A 98 -11.96 1.20 13.06
C VAL A 98 -12.53 2.60 13.21
N GLU A 99 -13.37 2.79 14.22
CA GLU A 99 -14.02 4.06 14.52
C GLU A 99 -13.47 4.67 15.81
N GLY A 100 -13.51 6.01 15.88
CA GLY A 100 -13.14 6.75 17.08
C GLY A 100 -11.65 6.90 17.34
N GLU A 101 -10.81 6.35 16.48
CA GLU A 101 -9.36 6.48 16.59
C GLU A 101 -8.91 7.77 15.92
N THR A 102 -8.11 8.58 16.61
CA THR A 102 -7.56 9.81 16.06
C THR A 102 -6.05 9.71 15.95
N TYR A 103 -5.50 10.41 14.97
CA TYR A 103 -4.05 10.48 14.78
C TYR A 103 -3.36 11.11 16.01
N ASP A 104 -3.91 12.19 16.53
CA ASP A 104 -3.36 12.84 17.72
C ASP A 104 -3.39 11.91 18.94
N GLY A 105 -4.46 11.15 19.11
CA GLY A 105 -4.55 10.16 20.20
C GLY A 105 -3.51 9.06 20.05
N LEU A 106 -3.24 8.63 18.83
CA LEU A 106 -2.19 7.65 18.57
C LEU A 106 -0.80 8.20 18.82
N LEU A 107 -0.55 9.48 18.50
CA LEU A 107 0.73 10.13 18.79
C LEU A 107 1.01 10.23 20.28
N ASP A 108 -0.03 10.33 21.09
CA ASP A 108 0.08 10.38 22.55
C ASP A 108 0.14 8.99 23.20
N ARG A 109 -0.08 7.94 22.42
CA ARG A 109 -0.06 6.57 22.93
C ARG A 109 1.36 6.14 23.27
N SER A 110 1.52 5.50 24.43
CA SER A 110 2.75 4.82 24.80
C SER A 110 2.81 3.43 24.14
N PHE A 111 3.96 3.06 23.64
CA PHE A 111 4.18 1.75 23.04
C PHE A 111 5.07 0.90 23.93
N ALA A 112 4.72 -0.37 24.12
CA ALA A 112 5.56 -1.32 24.82
C ALA A 112 6.81 -1.66 24.00
N ASP A 113 6.62 -1.83 22.70
CA ASP A 113 7.70 -2.08 21.75
C ASP A 113 7.64 -1.04 20.63
N ALA A 114 8.77 -0.75 20.01
CA ALA A 114 8.82 0.17 18.88
C ALA A 114 7.94 -0.33 17.74
N PRO A 115 7.08 0.51 17.16
CA PRO A 115 6.32 0.15 15.97
C PRO A 115 7.27 -0.22 14.82
N TRP A 116 6.87 -1.19 14.01
CA TRP A 116 7.69 -1.63 12.89
C TRP A 116 6.85 -1.95 11.66
N LEU A 117 7.51 -2.01 10.52
CA LEU A 117 6.90 -2.22 9.22
C LEU A 117 7.42 -3.51 8.59
N HIS A 118 6.56 -4.16 7.84
CA HIS A 118 6.95 -5.29 6.99
C HIS A 118 6.34 -5.11 5.61
N TYR A 119 7.18 -5.14 4.59
CA TYR A 119 6.72 -5.15 3.21
C TYR A 119 6.47 -6.60 2.81
N PRO A 120 5.20 -7.05 2.74
CA PRO A 120 4.91 -8.46 2.51
C PRO A 120 5.30 -8.90 1.11
N THR A 121 5.69 -10.17 0.98
CA THR A 121 5.91 -10.80 -0.31
C THR A 121 4.58 -11.08 -0.99
N GLU A 122 4.61 -11.34 -2.30
CA GLU A 122 3.40 -11.71 -3.04
C GLU A 122 2.71 -12.93 -2.43
N GLU A 123 3.51 -13.90 -2.00
CA GLU A 123 3.02 -15.11 -1.36
C GLU A 123 2.34 -14.82 -0.03
N GLU A 124 2.94 -13.95 0.79
CA GLU A 124 2.34 -13.53 2.06
C GLU A 124 1.02 -12.81 1.85
N VAL A 125 0.94 -11.92 0.86
CA VAL A 125 -0.29 -11.21 0.53
C VAL A 125 -1.37 -12.17 0.04
N ALA A 126 -1.01 -13.12 -0.81
CA ALA A 126 -1.95 -14.13 -1.31
C ALA A 126 -2.46 -15.02 -0.18
N THR A 127 -1.59 -15.44 0.73
CA THR A 127 -1.95 -16.27 1.88
C THR A 127 -2.83 -15.49 2.86
N ASP A 128 -2.54 -14.23 3.09
CA ASP A 128 -3.34 -13.37 3.96
C ASP A 128 -4.77 -13.20 3.42
N GLY A 129 -4.91 -13.02 2.08
CA GLY A 129 -6.21 -12.93 1.44
C GLY A 129 -7.03 -14.21 1.48
N VAL A 130 -6.38 -15.36 1.49
CA VAL A 130 -7.05 -16.67 1.50
C VAL A 130 -7.28 -17.21 2.91
N GLY A 131 -6.36 -16.92 3.82
CA GLY A 131 -6.39 -17.42 5.20
C GLY A 131 -7.20 -16.59 6.16
N ASP A 132 -7.82 -15.54 5.65
CA ASP A 132 -8.41 -14.50 6.50
C ASP A 132 -9.65 -14.97 7.26
N ASP A 133 -10.30 -16.01 6.81
CA ASP A 133 -11.50 -16.55 7.45
C ASP A 133 -11.17 -17.45 8.66
N SER A 134 -9.90 -17.72 8.89
CA SER A 134 -9.50 -18.52 10.04
C SER A 134 -9.22 -17.59 11.22
N PRO A 135 -10.01 -17.68 12.28
CA PRO A 135 -9.69 -16.91 13.48
C PRO A 135 -8.31 -17.33 13.97
N PRO A 136 -7.49 -16.39 14.41
CA PRO A 136 -6.24 -16.75 15.06
C PRO A 136 -6.53 -17.63 16.26
N ALA A 137 -5.81 -18.68 16.31
CA ALA A 137 -5.98 -19.64 17.40
C ALA A 137 -5.64 -18.98 18.76
#